data_d860c260db47b3ba01bcd1102593bd36
#
_entry.id   d860c260db47b3ba01bcd1102593bd36
#
_cell.length_a   1.000
_cell.length_b   1.000
_cell.length_c   1.000
_cell.angle_alpha   90.00
_cell.angle_beta   90.00
_cell.angle_gamma   90.00
#
_symmetry.space_group_name_H-M   'P 1'
#
loop_
_entity.id
_entity.type
_entity.pdbx_description
1 polymer ?
#
loop_
_entity_poly.entity_id
_entity_poly.type
_entity_poly.pdbx_seq_one_letter_code
_entity_poly.pdbx_strand_id
1 'polypeptide(L)'
;MKKLIKRGFAALLALTLALGMSVSAFAVEGTADTKTAVAKKDYQLTHTDNNSESPAEDFHFTAEAVGATDANNPDGTAVTKEQMPHLTITPVSYKPGEAGSDTRVKGLDVKPDKDFPSVGVYTYTVTETDGKTAGVTYNQEKLELKVTVFHDSETNKIKVAYAFRVGANKGATIVNTYSAGTLQVGKHVYGNLGNQEQKFNITVTLTAPEGQTVNSTITLSDKDKTQILPSEWKNGTVTKRISLAAEQAIVFSNVPYGVTYKVQEDKYEGYKTTYSETPEGAEFVQGTINAKHMVADIFNEKEGTVDTGVILHSAPYVLLLVGVGAAAVAFLILKKHREV
;
A
#
# COMPACT_ATOMS: atom_id res chain seq x y z
N MET A 1 28.85 -50.23 1.14
CA MET A 1 28.76 -48.86 0.61
C MET A 1 27.33 -48.42 0.26
N LYS A 2 26.47 -49.23 -0.40
CA LYS A 2 25.10 -48.86 -0.75
C LYS A 2 24.17 -48.48 0.44
N LYS A 3 24.36 -49.07 1.62
CA LYS A 3 23.53 -48.76 2.82
C LYS A 3 23.89 -47.46 3.55
N LEU A 4 25.14 -47.00 3.47
CA LEU A 4 25.55 -45.73 4.10
C LEU A 4 25.05 -44.51 3.31
N ILE A 5 25.03 -44.59 1.98
CA ILE A 5 24.54 -43.52 1.11
C ILE A 5 23.03 -43.30 1.31
N LYS A 6 22.24 -44.39 1.43
CA LYS A 6 20.80 -44.30 1.75
C LYS A 6 20.51 -43.60 3.13
N ARG A 7 21.39 -43.80 4.10
CA ARG A 7 21.23 -43.17 5.44
C ARG A 7 21.60 -41.69 5.43
N GLY A 8 22.56 -41.26 4.63
CA GLY A 8 22.95 -39.86 4.50
C GLY A 8 21.88 -38.99 3.83
N PHE A 9 21.25 -39.51 2.78
CA PHE A 9 20.18 -38.80 2.05
C PHE A 9 18.87 -38.73 2.86
N ALA A 10 18.50 -39.80 3.53
CA ALA A 10 17.35 -39.80 4.44
C ALA A 10 17.57 -38.85 5.61
N ALA A 11 18.80 -38.68 6.12
CA ALA A 11 19.12 -37.72 7.17
C ALA A 11 19.03 -36.26 6.71
N LEU A 12 19.38 -35.95 5.47
CA LEU A 12 19.25 -34.59 4.93
C LEU A 12 17.77 -34.22 4.70
N LEU A 13 16.95 -35.16 4.23
CA LEU A 13 15.50 -34.99 4.07
C LEU A 13 14.79 -34.99 5.44
N ALA A 14 15.25 -35.83 6.39
CA ALA A 14 14.68 -35.90 7.73
C ALA A 14 15.04 -34.68 8.58
N LEU A 15 16.18 -34.02 8.36
CA LEU A 15 16.56 -32.80 9.07
C LEU A 15 15.70 -31.60 8.65
N THR A 16 15.16 -31.61 7.41
CA THR A 16 14.19 -30.61 6.96
C THR A 16 12.78 -30.85 7.52
N LEU A 17 12.42 -32.08 7.82
CA LEU A 17 11.13 -32.45 8.43
C LEU A 17 11.11 -32.32 9.96
N ALA A 18 12.27 -32.46 10.65
CA ALA A 18 12.35 -32.43 12.12
C ALA A 18 12.23 -31.02 12.72
N LEU A 19 12.24 -29.95 11.92
CA LEU A 19 12.11 -28.58 12.39
C LEU A 19 10.69 -28.01 12.27
N GLY A 20 9.67 -28.86 12.07
CA GLY A 20 8.26 -28.48 12.22
C GLY A 20 7.73 -27.43 11.25
N MET A 21 8.45 -27.14 10.16
CA MET A 21 7.99 -26.25 9.12
C MET A 21 7.61 -27.06 7.89
N SER A 22 6.38 -26.94 7.42
CA SER A 22 5.92 -27.51 6.15
C SER A 22 6.67 -26.86 5.00
N VAL A 23 7.85 -27.38 4.69
CA VAL A 23 8.57 -27.05 3.47
C VAL A 23 7.93 -27.86 2.37
N SER A 24 7.09 -27.26 1.57
CA SER A 24 6.76 -27.82 0.27
C SER A 24 8.04 -27.73 -0.59
N ALA A 25 8.96 -28.67 -0.42
CA ALA A 25 10.07 -28.84 -1.34
C ALA A 25 9.50 -29.41 -2.63
N PHE A 26 9.23 -28.56 -3.61
CA PHE A 26 8.91 -29.01 -4.96
C PHE A 26 10.22 -29.35 -5.66
N ALA A 27 10.53 -30.64 -5.75
CA ALA A 27 11.56 -31.13 -6.63
C ALA A 27 11.01 -31.14 -8.07
N VAL A 28 11.73 -30.53 -8.99
CA VAL A 28 11.37 -30.47 -10.40
C VAL A 28 12.24 -31.44 -11.20
N GLU A 29 11.60 -32.32 -11.95
CA GLU A 29 12.30 -33.15 -12.94
C GLU A 29 12.87 -32.26 -14.05
N GLY A 30 14.16 -32.45 -14.34
CA GLY A 30 14.90 -31.65 -15.30
C GLY A 30 14.32 -31.68 -16.71
N THR A 31 13.83 -30.61 -17.08
CA THR A 31 13.75 -29.85 -18.32
C THR A 31 13.34 -28.44 -17.87
N ALA A 32 13.81 -27.42 -18.57
CA ALA A 32 13.68 -26.00 -18.22
C ALA A 32 12.24 -25.50 -18.04
N ASP A 33 11.43 -26.23 -17.33
CA ASP A 33 10.03 -25.91 -17.07
C ASP A 33 9.83 -25.59 -15.60
N THR A 34 9.81 -24.29 -15.37
CA THR A 34 9.11 -23.58 -14.30
C THR A 34 8.84 -24.38 -13.06
N LYS A 35 9.36 -23.93 -11.91
CA LYS A 35 8.51 -24.26 -10.80
C LYS A 35 8.70 -23.47 -9.52
N THR A 36 7.61 -23.26 -8.98
CA THR A 36 7.14 -22.57 -7.80
C THR A 36 8.19 -22.55 -6.71
N ALA A 37 8.86 -21.43 -6.57
CA ALA A 37 9.69 -21.15 -5.41
C ALA A 37 8.79 -21.01 -4.17
N VAL A 38 9.27 -21.48 -3.02
CA VAL A 38 8.52 -21.55 -1.77
C VAL A 38 8.41 -20.17 -1.06
N ALA A 39 8.50 -19.06 -1.79
CA ALA A 39 8.21 -17.75 -1.25
C ALA A 39 6.79 -17.33 -1.62
N LYS A 40 6.16 -16.64 -0.69
CA LYS A 40 4.82 -16.09 -0.86
C LYS A 40 4.89 -14.58 -0.83
N LYS A 41 4.16 -13.94 -1.72
CA LYS A 41 3.87 -12.52 -1.69
C LYS A 41 2.51 -12.34 -1.01
N ASP A 42 2.46 -11.52 0.04
CA ASP A 42 1.23 -11.16 0.74
C ASP A 42 1.04 -9.64 0.62
N TYR A 43 -0.03 -9.21 -0.05
CA TYR A 43 -0.37 -7.81 -0.20
C TYR A 43 -1.57 -7.49 0.69
N GLN A 44 -1.38 -6.63 1.69
CA GLN A 44 -2.34 -6.40 2.76
C GLN A 44 -2.86 -4.96 2.76
N LEU A 45 -4.09 -4.78 3.25
CA LEU A 45 -4.63 -3.46 3.59
C LEU A 45 -4.27 -3.12 5.04
N THR A 46 -3.77 -1.89 5.25
CA THR A 46 -3.54 -1.34 6.60
C THR A 46 -4.02 0.10 6.67
N HIS A 47 -4.44 0.55 7.86
CA HIS A 47 -4.85 1.94 8.09
C HIS A 47 -5.90 2.46 7.09
N THR A 48 -6.81 1.57 6.67
CA THR A 48 -7.87 1.88 5.71
C THR A 48 -9.23 1.97 6.40
N ASP A 49 -10.19 2.63 5.76
CA ASP A 49 -11.59 2.51 6.10
C ASP A 49 -12.24 1.31 5.36
N ASN A 50 -13.51 1.03 5.64
CA ASN A 50 -14.23 -0.10 5.03
C ASN A 50 -14.49 0.07 3.52
N ASN A 51 -14.20 1.24 2.95
CA ASN A 51 -14.41 1.58 1.54
C ASN A 51 -13.08 1.71 0.78
N SER A 52 -11.96 1.39 1.42
CA SER A 52 -10.65 1.46 0.77
C SER A 52 -10.43 0.24 -0.10
N GLU A 53 -9.97 0.49 -1.30
CA GLU A 53 -9.63 -0.51 -2.31
C GLU A 53 -8.16 -0.31 -2.71
N SER A 54 -7.35 -1.38 -2.62
CA SER A 54 -5.97 -1.31 -3.07
C SER A 54 -5.91 -1.06 -4.58
N PRO A 55 -4.91 -0.32 -5.09
CA PRO A 55 -4.68 -0.24 -6.52
C PRO A 55 -4.27 -1.59 -7.12
N ALA A 56 -4.37 -1.71 -8.44
CA ALA A 56 -3.62 -2.74 -9.15
C ALA A 56 -2.13 -2.52 -8.93
N GLU A 57 -1.37 -3.61 -8.75
CA GLU A 57 0.07 -3.51 -8.50
C GLU A 57 0.80 -4.73 -9.05
N ASP A 58 1.96 -4.48 -9.67
CA ASP A 58 2.89 -5.50 -10.12
C ASP A 58 4.17 -5.42 -9.27
N PHE A 59 4.38 -6.43 -8.42
CA PHE A 59 5.59 -6.50 -7.61
C PHE A 59 6.71 -7.18 -8.36
N HIS A 60 7.79 -6.45 -8.58
CA HIS A 60 8.97 -6.90 -9.32
C HIS A 60 10.10 -7.28 -8.37
N PHE A 61 10.87 -8.29 -8.76
CA PHE A 61 12.00 -8.78 -7.99
C PHE A 61 13.23 -8.95 -8.87
N THR A 62 14.39 -8.71 -8.29
CA THR A 62 15.69 -8.99 -8.89
C THR A 62 16.37 -10.13 -8.12
N ALA A 63 17.12 -10.98 -8.81
CA ALA A 63 17.90 -12.04 -8.21
C ALA A 63 19.36 -11.89 -8.65
N GLU A 64 20.24 -11.64 -7.68
CA GLU A 64 21.68 -11.48 -7.91
C GLU A 64 22.42 -12.71 -7.42
N ALA A 65 23.26 -13.30 -8.27
CA ALA A 65 24.11 -14.43 -7.90
C ALA A 65 25.10 -14.02 -6.80
N VAL A 66 25.22 -14.83 -5.76
CA VAL A 66 26.19 -14.65 -4.66
C VAL A 66 27.37 -15.59 -4.82
N GLY A 67 27.12 -16.87 -5.07
CA GLY A 67 28.12 -17.89 -5.27
C GLY A 67 27.55 -19.30 -5.21
N ALA A 68 28.40 -20.29 -5.53
CA ALA A 68 28.04 -21.68 -5.47
C ALA A 68 28.94 -22.45 -4.49
N THR A 69 28.41 -23.49 -3.84
CA THR A 69 29.15 -24.42 -2.97
C THR A 69 28.87 -25.85 -3.41
N ASP A 70 29.85 -26.71 -3.24
CA ASP A 70 29.77 -28.12 -3.67
C ASP A 70 29.42 -28.27 -5.17
N ALA A 71 29.77 -27.27 -5.98
CA ALA A 71 29.50 -27.19 -7.40
C ALA A 71 30.83 -27.07 -8.15
N ASN A 72 31.14 -28.09 -8.99
CA ASN A 72 32.39 -28.14 -9.75
C ASN A 72 32.10 -28.32 -11.24
N ASN A 73 32.87 -27.63 -12.05
CA ASN A 73 32.91 -27.82 -13.48
C ASN A 73 33.45 -29.26 -13.83
N PRO A 74 33.26 -29.73 -15.06
CA PRO A 74 33.80 -31.05 -15.48
C PRO A 74 35.32 -31.19 -15.33
N ASP A 75 36.07 -30.10 -15.35
CA ASP A 75 37.52 -30.06 -15.15
C ASP A 75 37.92 -30.07 -13.65
N GLY A 76 36.96 -30.12 -12.74
CA GLY A 76 37.18 -30.11 -11.29
C GLY A 76 37.32 -28.75 -10.67
N THR A 77 37.31 -27.65 -11.45
CA THR A 77 37.33 -26.28 -10.89
C THR A 77 35.98 -25.91 -10.29
N ALA A 78 35.99 -25.09 -9.24
CA ALA A 78 34.73 -24.58 -8.63
C ALA A 78 33.94 -23.72 -9.63
N VAL A 79 32.61 -23.83 -9.60
CA VAL A 79 31.71 -22.96 -10.37
C VAL A 79 31.82 -21.55 -9.86
N THR A 80 32.10 -20.59 -10.75
CA THR A 80 32.20 -19.16 -10.40
C THR A 80 30.82 -18.51 -10.47
N LYS A 81 30.72 -17.32 -9.86
CA LYS A 81 29.51 -16.49 -9.85
C LYS A 81 29.03 -16.19 -11.28
N GLU A 82 29.92 -15.91 -12.21
CA GLU A 82 29.64 -15.54 -13.60
C GLU A 82 29.13 -16.73 -14.43
N GLN A 83 29.41 -17.95 -13.98
CA GLN A 83 28.92 -19.17 -14.63
C GLN A 83 27.52 -19.55 -14.16
N MET A 84 27.06 -19.00 -13.03
CA MET A 84 25.73 -19.28 -12.50
C MET A 84 24.63 -18.80 -13.47
N PRO A 85 23.49 -19.51 -13.58
CA PRO A 85 22.34 -19.02 -14.33
C PRO A 85 21.81 -17.70 -13.78
N HIS A 86 21.36 -16.81 -14.67
CA HIS A 86 20.53 -15.69 -14.25
C HIS A 86 19.12 -16.19 -13.92
N LEU A 87 18.58 -15.73 -12.80
CA LEU A 87 17.23 -16.08 -12.42
C LEU A 87 16.26 -14.94 -12.75
N THR A 88 15.20 -15.26 -13.47
CA THR A 88 14.07 -14.38 -13.69
C THR A 88 12.97 -14.75 -12.70
N ILE A 89 12.44 -13.75 -11.98
CA ILE A 89 11.28 -13.90 -11.12
C ILE A 89 10.11 -13.24 -11.82
N THR A 90 9.06 -14.00 -12.09
CA THR A 90 7.84 -13.47 -12.71
C THR A 90 7.20 -12.44 -11.79
N PRO A 91 6.85 -11.24 -12.28
CA PRO A 91 6.14 -10.24 -11.46
C PRO A 91 4.88 -10.82 -10.84
N VAL A 92 4.62 -10.47 -9.57
CA VAL A 92 3.41 -10.89 -8.87
C VAL A 92 2.36 -9.80 -9.00
N SER A 93 1.38 -10.04 -9.88
CA SER A 93 0.35 -9.06 -10.23
C SER A 93 -0.86 -9.17 -9.33
N TYR A 94 -1.39 -8.01 -8.92
CA TYR A 94 -2.62 -7.85 -8.17
C TYR A 94 -3.59 -6.93 -8.89
N LYS A 95 -4.87 -7.29 -8.85
CA LYS A 95 -5.96 -6.45 -9.34
C LYS A 95 -6.40 -5.44 -8.27
N PRO A 96 -7.14 -4.39 -8.63
CA PRO A 96 -7.75 -3.51 -7.65
C PRO A 96 -8.56 -4.30 -6.59
N GLY A 97 -8.43 -3.93 -5.33
CA GLY A 97 -9.11 -4.56 -4.19
C GLY A 97 -8.54 -5.90 -3.72
N GLU A 98 -7.60 -6.49 -4.44
CA GLU A 98 -7.10 -7.84 -4.14
C GLU A 98 -6.32 -7.91 -2.81
N ALA A 99 -5.72 -6.81 -2.34
CA ALA A 99 -5.04 -6.76 -1.05
C ALA A 99 -5.95 -7.03 0.16
N GLY A 100 -7.24 -6.79 0.04
CA GLY A 100 -8.25 -7.09 1.08
C GLY A 100 -8.94 -8.45 0.92
N SER A 101 -8.53 -9.27 -0.06
CA SER A 101 -9.22 -10.52 -0.42
C SER A 101 -8.48 -11.77 0.09
N ASP A 102 -9.13 -12.92 -0.01
CA ASP A 102 -8.52 -14.22 0.29
C ASP A 102 -7.44 -14.63 -0.74
N THR A 103 -7.41 -13.98 -1.91
CA THR A 103 -6.41 -14.21 -2.97
C THR A 103 -5.18 -13.32 -2.86
N ARG A 104 -5.05 -12.55 -1.77
CA ARG A 104 -3.91 -11.64 -1.53
C ARG A 104 -2.55 -12.33 -1.39
N VAL A 105 -2.55 -13.64 -1.12
CA VAL A 105 -1.31 -14.42 -0.97
C VAL A 105 -1.04 -15.20 -2.25
N LYS A 106 0.07 -14.88 -2.93
CA LYS A 106 0.48 -15.50 -4.21
C LYS A 106 1.90 -16.05 -4.09
N GLY A 107 2.19 -17.12 -4.85
CA GLY A 107 3.54 -17.69 -4.93
C GLY A 107 4.44 -16.89 -5.87
N LEU A 108 5.75 -16.91 -5.59
CA LEU A 108 6.76 -16.44 -6.54
C LEU A 108 7.11 -17.56 -7.52
N ASP A 109 7.22 -17.24 -8.81
CA ASP A 109 7.69 -18.14 -9.85
C ASP A 109 9.09 -17.72 -10.30
N VAL A 110 10.05 -18.66 -10.21
CA VAL A 110 11.47 -18.41 -10.50
C VAL A 110 11.93 -19.32 -11.62
N LYS A 111 12.58 -18.75 -12.63
CA LYS A 111 13.11 -19.47 -13.80
C LYS A 111 14.58 -19.13 -14.03
N PRO A 112 15.45 -20.12 -14.19
CA PRO A 112 16.80 -19.91 -14.70
C PRO A 112 16.78 -19.67 -16.22
N ASP A 113 17.70 -18.87 -16.73
CA ASP A 113 17.90 -18.62 -18.16
C ASP A 113 18.61 -19.76 -18.91
N LYS A 114 19.32 -20.62 -18.17
CA LYS A 114 20.06 -21.78 -18.65
C LYS A 114 20.14 -22.85 -17.56
N ASP A 115 20.57 -24.02 -17.92
CA ASP A 115 20.82 -25.12 -16.97
C ASP A 115 21.95 -24.76 -16.00
N PHE A 116 21.87 -25.28 -14.77
CA PHE A 116 22.94 -25.16 -13.80
C PHE A 116 24.17 -25.99 -14.25
N PRO A 117 25.39 -25.43 -14.10
CA PRO A 117 26.61 -26.10 -14.61
C PRO A 117 26.86 -27.49 -14.02
N SER A 118 26.46 -27.70 -12.75
CA SER A 118 26.69 -28.98 -12.05
C SER A 118 25.72 -29.15 -10.89
N VAL A 119 25.71 -30.31 -10.26
CA VAL A 119 25.13 -30.52 -8.94
C VAL A 119 25.84 -29.61 -7.93
N GLY A 120 25.11 -29.13 -6.93
CA GLY A 120 25.65 -28.23 -5.92
C GLY A 120 24.57 -27.28 -5.32
N VAL A 121 25.00 -26.31 -4.56
CA VAL A 121 24.13 -25.30 -3.95
C VAL A 121 24.50 -23.93 -4.47
N TYR A 122 23.58 -23.28 -5.14
CA TYR A 122 23.72 -21.96 -5.75
C TYR A 122 22.95 -20.95 -4.91
N THR A 123 23.61 -19.91 -4.46
CA THR A 123 23.04 -18.90 -3.57
C THR A 123 22.82 -17.58 -4.34
N TYR A 124 21.64 -17.01 -4.19
CA TYR A 124 21.25 -15.73 -4.77
C TYR A 124 20.69 -14.80 -3.67
N THR A 125 20.87 -13.51 -3.86
CA THR A 125 20.16 -12.47 -3.13
C THR A 125 18.97 -12.01 -3.96
N VAL A 126 17.76 -12.06 -3.39
CA VAL A 126 16.54 -11.59 -4.04
C VAL A 126 16.10 -10.31 -3.33
N THR A 127 15.81 -9.27 -4.12
CA THR A 127 15.37 -7.96 -3.64
C THR A 127 14.11 -7.55 -4.38
N GLU A 128 13.14 -7.00 -3.66
CA GLU A 128 11.96 -6.40 -4.27
C GLU A 128 12.28 -5.00 -4.78
N THR A 129 11.76 -4.65 -5.94
CA THR A 129 11.88 -3.32 -6.52
C THR A 129 10.76 -2.42 -6.01
N ASP A 130 11.08 -1.23 -5.53
CA ASP A 130 10.09 -0.22 -5.15
C ASP A 130 9.36 0.31 -6.39
N GLY A 131 8.07 -0.01 -6.52
CA GLY A 131 7.20 0.37 -7.65
C GLY A 131 6.73 1.82 -7.62
N LYS A 132 7.01 2.56 -6.53
CA LYS A 132 6.66 3.99 -6.38
C LYS A 132 5.17 4.30 -6.44
N THR A 133 4.31 3.35 -6.06
CA THR A 133 2.87 3.60 -5.93
C THR A 133 2.55 4.24 -4.57
N ALA A 134 1.89 5.38 -4.59
CA ALA A 134 1.48 6.10 -3.39
C ALA A 134 0.60 5.23 -2.48
N GLY A 135 0.85 5.27 -1.17
CA GLY A 135 0.18 4.46 -0.18
C GLY A 135 0.67 3.02 -0.08
N VAL A 136 1.52 2.55 -1.00
CA VAL A 136 2.12 1.21 -0.94
C VAL A 136 3.45 1.28 -0.19
N THR A 137 3.60 0.41 0.80
CA THR A 137 4.87 0.17 1.48
C THR A 137 5.48 -1.10 0.93
N TYR A 138 6.62 -0.96 0.24
CA TYR A 138 7.36 -2.07 -0.37
C TYR A 138 8.31 -2.70 0.63
N ASN A 139 8.47 -4.02 0.52
CA ASN A 139 9.42 -4.76 1.35
C ASN A 139 10.85 -4.40 0.96
N GLN A 140 11.68 -4.02 1.95
CA GLN A 140 13.07 -3.65 1.75
C GLN A 140 14.05 -4.75 2.19
N GLU A 141 13.54 -5.89 2.67
CA GLU A 141 14.39 -6.96 3.15
C GLU A 141 15.01 -7.73 1.98
N LYS A 142 16.29 -8.04 2.10
CA LYS A 142 16.99 -8.94 1.19
C LYS A 142 16.70 -10.39 1.57
N LEU A 143 16.26 -11.17 0.60
CA LEU A 143 15.99 -12.59 0.78
C LEU A 143 17.17 -13.41 0.25
N GLU A 144 17.53 -14.45 0.96
CA GLU A 144 18.45 -15.47 0.43
C GLU A 144 17.64 -16.54 -0.32
N LEU A 145 17.98 -16.80 -1.57
CA LEU A 145 17.46 -17.92 -2.33
C LEU A 145 18.57 -18.94 -2.54
N LYS A 146 18.40 -20.15 -1.99
CA LYS A 146 19.26 -21.29 -2.27
C LYS A 146 18.61 -22.21 -3.29
N VAL A 147 19.33 -22.45 -4.37
CA VAL A 147 18.96 -23.40 -5.41
C VAL A 147 19.86 -24.62 -5.25
N THR A 148 19.29 -25.75 -4.88
CA THR A 148 20.02 -27.01 -4.74
C THR A 148 19.77 -27.88 -5.96
N VAL A 149 20.85 -28.22 -6.68
CA VAL A 149 20.84 -29.09 -7.83
C VAL A 149 21.42 -30.44 -7.39
N PHE A 150 20.69 -31.53 -7.59
CA PHE A 150 21.09 -32.85 -7.09
C PHE A 150 20.61 -33.98 -7.99
N HIS A 151 21.28 -35.14 -7.89
CA HIS A 151 20.80 -36.36 -8.52
C HIS A 151 19.73 -37.03 -7.66
N ASP A 152 18.58 -37.27 -8.26
CA ASP A 152 17.56 -38.14 -7.66
C ASP A 152 18.01 -39.58 -7.68
N SER A 153 18.05 -40.21 -6.50
CA SER A 153 18.59 -41.58 -6.36
C SER A 153 17.68 -42.67 -6.95
N GLU A 154 16.40 -42.37 -7.19
CA GLU A 154 15.41 -43.30 -7.72
C GLU A 154 15.34 -43.26 -9.24
N THR A 155 15.38 -42.06 -9.81
CA THR A 155 15.22 -41.83 -11.25
C THR A 155 16.54 -41.59 -11.97
N ASN A 156 17.63 -41.37 -11.26
CA ASN A 156 18.96 -40.97 -11.76
C ASN A 156 18.93 -39.68 -12.62
N LYS A 157 17.88 -38.84 -12.43
CA LYS A 157 17.75 -37.55 -13.11
C LYS A 157 18.25 -36.44 -12.23
N ILE A 158 18.69 -35.34 -12.86
CA ILE A 158 19.00 -34.10 -12.15
C ILE A 158 17.67 -33.42 -11.74
N LYS A 159 17.58 -33.04 -10.49
CA LYS A 159 16.45 -32.27 -9.91
C LYS A 159 16.96 -30.97 -9.32
N VAL A 160 16.07 -29.96 -9.32
CA VAL A 160 16.35 -28.62 -8.80
C VAL A 160 15.34 -28.32 -7.70
N ALA A 161 15.82 -27.90 -6.53
CA ALA A 161 15.00 -27.46 -5.41
C ALA A 161 15.32 -26.01 -5.06
N TYR A 162 14.28 -25.20 -4.86
CA TYR A 162 14.39 -23.81 -4.47
C TYR A 162 14.02 -23.63 -3.00
N ALA A 163 14.80 -22.87 -2.24
CA ALA A 163 14.53 -22.55 -0.86
C ALA A 163 14.79 -21.06 -0.56
N PHE A 164 13.76 -20.32 -0.24
CA PHE A 164 13.87 -18.94 0.22
C PHE A 164 14.11 -18.88 1.73
N ARG A 165 14.88 -17.87 2.16
CA ARG A 165 15.14 -17.56 3.57
C ARG A 165 15.07 -16.07 3.81
N VAL A 166 14.54 -15.69 4.98
CA VAL A 166 14.68 -14.37 5.57
C VAL A 166 15.51 -14.55 6.84
N GLY A 167 16.75 -14.10 6.82
CA GLY A 167 17.69 -14.36 7.91
C GLY A 167 17.85 -15.86 8.20
N ALA A 168 17.61 -16.27 9.44
CA ALA A 168 17.70 -17.68 9.86
C ALA A 168 16.46 -18.52 9.50
N ASN A 169 15.33 -17.90 9.13
CA ASN A 169 14.07 -18.58 8.92
C ASN A 169 13.93 -19.10 7.48
N LYS A 170 13.54 -20.38 7.35
CA LYS A 170 13.16 -20.98 6.07
C LYS A 170 11.72 -20.62 5.72
N GLY A 171 11.46 -20.36 4.45
CA GLY A 171 10.17 -19.91 3.96
C GLY A 171 10.03 -18.41 4.17
N ALA A 172 9.84 -17.67 3.08
CA ALA A 172 9.66 -16.24 3.10
C ALA A 172 8.21 -15.89 2.77
N THR A 173 7.59 -15.09 3.62
CA THR A 173 6.41 -14.31 3.21
C THR A 173 6.85 -12.87 3.08
N ILE A 174 6.80 -12.35 1.86
CA ILE A 174 7.13 -10.96 1.55
C ILE A 174 5.84 -10.16 1.70
N VAL A 175 5.78 -9.33 2.72
CA VAL A 175 4.59 -8.55 3.03
C VAL A 175 4.75 -7.13 2.50
N ASN A 176 3.80 -6.69 1.68
CA ASN A 176 3.61 -5.29 1.32
C ASN A 176 2.24 -4.84 1.80
N THR A 177 2.13 -3.56 2.09
CA THR A 177 0.88 -3.01 2.60
C THR A 177 0.43 -1.83 1.77
N TYR A 178 -0.88 -1.67 1.63
CA TYR A 178 -1.49 -0.45 1.11
C TYR A 178 -2.24 0.27 2.23
N SER A 179 -2.01 1.57 2.34
CA SER A 179 -2.65 2.45 3.32
C SER A 179 -3.34 3.60 2.61
N ALA A 180 -4.61 3.83 2.96
CA ALA A 180 -5.39 4.96 2.47
C ALA A 180 -6.30 5.50 3.58
N GLY A 181 -6.69 6.74 3.44
CA GLY A 181 -7.62 7.41 4.34
C GLY A 181 -8.71 8.16 3.59
N THR A 182 -9.44 8.98 4.32
CA THR A 182 -10.46 9.89 3.79
C THR A 182 -10.08 11.33 4.06
N LEU A 183 -10.48 12.23 3.16
CA LEU A 183 -10.50 13.67 3.38
C LEU A 183 -11.95 14.15 3.37
N GLN A 184 -12.45 14.60 4.49
CA GLN A 184 -13.74 15.30 4.57
C GLN A 184 -13.52 16.80 4.38
N VAL A 185 -14.26 17.40 3.45
CA VAL A 185 -14.34 18.86 3.27
C VAL A 185 -15.71 19.29 3.72
N GLY A 186 -15.76 20.05 4.83
CA GLY A 186 -16.99 20.55 5.44
C GLY A 186 -17.17 22.06 5.21
N LYS A 187 -18.44 22.51 5.14
CA LYS A 187 -18.79 23.92 5.00
C LYS A 187 -19.74 24.37 6.11
N HIS A 188 -19.37 25.45 6.76
CA HIS A 188 -20.16 26.07 7.81
C HIS A 188 -20.39 27.56 7.51
N VAL A 189 -21.60 28.07 7.81
CA VAL A 189 -21.95 29.46 7.56
C VAL A 189 -22.57 30.05 8.82
N TYR A 190 -22.06 31.19 9.26
CA TYR A 190 -22.45 31.88 10.49
C TYR A 190 -22.76 33.35 10.27
N GLY A 191 -23.25 34.01 11.33
CA GLY A 191 -23.58 35.42 11.33
C GLY A 191 -25.02 35.70 10.93
N ASN A 192 -25.53 36.89 11.34
CA ASN A 192 -26.93 37.27 11.15
C ASN A 192 -27.32 37.55 9.68
N LEU A 193 -26.34 37.72 8.79
CA LEU A 193 -26.52 37.86 7.35
C LEU A 193 -25.96 36.66 6.57
N GLY A 194 -25.56 35.60 7.26
CA GLY A 194 -25.08 34.38 6.64
C GLY A 194 -26.19 33.64 5.89
N ASN A 195 -26.03 33.46 4.56
CA ASN A 195 -27.02 32.74 3.77
C ASN A 195 -26.74 31.24 3.81
N GLN A 196 -27.57 30.47 4.49
CA GLN A 196 -27.44 29.03 4.70
C GLN A 196 -27.69 28.22 3.43
N GLU A 197 -28.45 28.75 2.47
CA GLU A 197 -28.76 28.06 1.20
C GLU A 197 -27.75 28.38 0.08
N GLN A 198 -26.93 29.41 0.28
CA GLN A 198 -25.91 29.81 -0.68
C GLN A 198 -24.90 28.67 -0.83
N LYS A 199 -24.60 28.34 -2.08
CA LYS A 199 -23.52 27.41 -2.44
C LYS A 199 -22.21 28.15 -2.60
N PHE A 200 -21.16 27.61 -1.97
CA PHE A 200 -19.81 28.12 -2.01
C PHE A 200 -18.95 27.16 -2.83
N ASN A 201 -18.23 27.69 -3.80
CA ASN A 201 -17.34 26.89 -4.65
C ASN A 201 -16.00 26.70 -3.94
N ILE A 202 -15.57 25.47 -3.87
CA ILE A 202 -14.35 25.05 -3.16
C ILE A 202 -13.49 24.28 -4.15
N THR A 203 -12.24 24.61 -4.21
CA THR A 203 -11.22 23.90 -5.00
C THR A 203 -10.43 22.99 -4.08
N VAL A 204 -10.42 21.70 -4.37
CA VAL A 204 -9.63 20.68 -3.70
C VAL A 204 -8.53 20.24 -4.64
N THR A 205 -7.29 20.45 -4.26
CA THR A 205 -6.10 20.00 -5.00
C THR A 205 -5.44 18.89 -4.20
N LEU A 206 -5.23 17.73 -4.83
CA LEU A 206 -4.49 16.62 -4.28
C LEU A 206 -3.17 16.48 -5.03
N THR A 207 -2.08 16.25 -4.30
CA THR A 207 -0.73 16.09 -4.88
C THR A 207 -0.10 14.81 -4.36
N ALA A 208 0.39 13.98 -5.28
CA ALA A 208 1.11 12.75 -4.99
C ALA A 208 2.44 13.04 -4.25
N PRO A 209 2.93 12.13 -3.42
CA PRO A 209 4.28 12.23 -2.89
C PRO A 209 5.32 12.32 -4.01
N GLU A 210 6.42 13.01 -3.77
CA GLU A 210 7.48 13.20 -4.75
C GLU A 210 7.98 11.84 -5.30
N GLY A 211 8.07 11.74 -6.62
CA GLY A 211 8.53 10.55 -7.32
C GLY A 211 7.58 9.34 -7.25
N GLN A 212 6.36 9.52 -6.74
CA GLN A 212 5.34 8.47 -6.68
C GLN A 212 4.16 8.75 -7.61
N THR A 213 3.44 7.68 -7.96
CA THR A 213 2.22 7.73 -8.76
C THR A 213 1.01 7.31 -7.93
N VAL A 214 -0.15 7.91 -8.18
CA VAL A 214 -1.42 7.48 -7.58
C VAL A 214 -2.14 6.56 -8.56
N ASN A 215 -2.20 5.28 -8.21
CA ASN A 215 -2.81 4.23 -9.03
C ASN A 215 -4.18 3.79 -8.48
N SER A 216 -4.61 4.32 -7.33
CA SER A 216 -5.93 4.07 -6.76
C SER A 216 -6.99 5.01 -7.33
N THR A 217 -8.24 4.54 -7.36
CA THR A 217 -9.41 5.37 -7.62
C THR A 217 -9.89 6.00 -6.31
N ILE A 218 -10.07 7.33 -6.31
CA ILE A 218 -10.64 8.08 -5.19
C ILE A 218 -12.12 8.33 -5.50
N THR A 219 -13.01 8.04 -4.55
CA THR A 219 -14.46 8.22 -4.72
C THR A 219 -14.98 9.32 -3.81
N LEU A 220 -15.77 10.23 -4.36
CA LEU A 220 -16.44 11.30 -3.61
C LEU A 220 -17.80 10.82 -3.08
N SER A 221 -18.19 11.32 -1.91
CA SER A 221 -19.50 11.01 -1.31
C SER A 221 -20.64 11.83 -1.87
N ASP A 222 -20.42 12.53 -2.99
CA ASP A 222 -21.49 13.27 -3.68
C ASP A 222 -22.60 12.34 -4.20
N LYS A 223 -23.71 12.95 -4.67
CA LYS A 223 -24.87 12.19 -5.18
C LYS A 223 -24.51 11.24 -6.31
N ASP A 224 -23.59 11.67 -7.17
CA ASP A 224 -23.22 10.96 -8.39
C ASP A 224 -22.06 9.95 -8.15
N LYS A 225 -21.52 9.90 -6.93
CA LYS A 225 -20.37 9.07 -6.59
C LYS A 225 -19.20 9.34 -7.53
N THR A 226 -18.92 10.62 -7.77
CA THR A 226 -17.85 11.07 -8.65
C THR A 226 -16.54 10.38 -8.29
N GLN A 227 -15.83 9.91 -9.30
CA GLN A 227 -14.53 9.26 -9.15
C GLN A 227 -13.42 10.15 -9.67
N ILE A 228 -12.26 10.03 -9.05
CA ILE A 228 -10.99 10.54 -9.56
C ILE A 228 -10.17 9.33 -9.97
N LEU A 229 -9.99 9.16 -11.26
CA LEU A 229 -9.26 8.04 -11.83
C LEU A 229 -7.75 8.31 -11.85
N PRO A 230 -6.89 7.28 -11.84
CA PRO A 230 -5.44 7.45 -11.99
C PRO A 230 -5.04 8.28 -13.21
N SER A 231 -5.77 8.16 -14.31
CA SER A 231 -5.52 8.91 -15.55
C SER A 231 -5.77 10.43 -15.47
N GLU A 232 -6.48 10.89 -14.45
CA GLU A 232 -6.75 12.31 -14.22
C GLU A 232 -5.59 13.06 -13.58
N TRP A 233 -4.66 12.34 -12.96
CA TRP A 233 -3.48 12.94 -12.34
C TRP A 233 -2.51 13.45 -13.41
N LYS A 234 -2.20 14.74 -13.37
CA LYS A 234 -1.27 15.41 -14.29
C LYS A 234 -0.07 15.93 -13.50
N ASN A 235 1.11 15.47 -13.85
CA ASN A 235 2.34 15.83 -13.14
C ASN A 235 2.23 15.63 -11.61
N GLY A 236 1.62 14.51 -11.20
CA GLY A 236 1.43 14.18 -9.78
C GLY A 236 0.33 14.98 -9.07
N THR A 237 -0.51 15.73 -9.79
CA THR A 237 -1.55 16.57 -9.18
C THR A 237 -2.90 16.36 -9.87
N VAL A 238 -3.98 16.42 -9.08
CA VAL A 238 -5.36 16.47 -9.55
C VAL A 238 -6.13 17.55 -8.80
N THR A 239 -7.03 18.23 -9.48
CA THR A 239 -7.87 19.28 -8.89
C THR A 239 -9.34 18.96 -9.15
N LYS A 240 -10.16 19.06 -8.10
CA LYS A 240 -11.62 18.95 -8.19
C LYS A 240 -12.27 20.20 -7.63
N ARG A 241 -13.29 20.68 -8.33
CA ARG A 241 -14.14 21.77 -7.87
C ARG A 241 -15.45 21.17 -7.34
N ILE A 242 -15.78 21.50 -6.10
CA ILE A 242 -17.01 21.10 -5.43
C ILE A 242 -17.80 22.34 -5.00
N SER A 243 -19.08 22.19 -4.72
CA SER A 243 -19.95 23.28 -4.30
C SER A 243 -20.79 22.83 -3.11
N LEU A 244 -20.65 23.52 -1.97
CA LEU A 244 -21.29 23.16 -0.71
C LEU A 244 -22.10 24.33 -0.17
N ALA A 245 -23.30 24.05 0.37
CA ALA A 245 -24.07 24.97 1.22
C ALA A 245 -23.69 24.75 2.69
N ALA A 246 -24.26 25.55 3.58
CA ALA A 246 -24.05 25.41 5.02
C ALA A 246 -24.35 23.97 5.50
N GLU A 247 -23.54 23.48 6.43
CA GLU A 247 -23.62 22.15 7.05
C GLU A 247 -23.56 20.98 6.07
N GLN A 248 -23.08 21.21 4.85
CA GLN A 248 -22.78 20.15 3.90
C GLN A 248 -21.32 19.75 3.95
N ALA A 249 -21.05 18.48 3.63
CA ALA A 249 -19.70 17.97 3.49
C ALA A 249 -19.60 16.99 2.33
N ILE A 250 -18.41 16.91 1.72
CA ILE A 250 -18.03 15.86 0.77
C ILE A 250 -16.81 15.13 1.31
N VAL A 251 -16.84 13.81 1.25
CA VAL A 251 -15.75 12.94 1.64
C VAL A 251 -15.09 12.38 0.40
N PHE A 252 -13.78 12.55 0.29
CA PHE A 252 -12.92 11.88 -0.66
C PHE A 252 -12.42 10.59 0.00
N SER A 253 -12.85 9.45 -0.47
CA SER A 253 -12.51 8.13 0.08
C SER A 253 -11.40 7.47 -0.73
N ASN A 254 -10.61 6.62 -0.07
CA ASN A 254 -9.50 5.90 -0.67
C ASN A 254 -8.36 6.79 -1.17
N VAL A 255 -8.07 7.87 -0.43
CA VAL A 255 -6.92 8.74 -0.72
C VAL A 255 -5.67 8.10 -0.14
N PRO A 256 -4.65 7.76 -0.96
CA PRO A 256 -3.44 7.08 -0.48
C PRO A 256 -2.69 7.90 0.59
N TYR A 257 -2.11 7.22 1.57
CA TYR A 257 -1.22 7.87 2.53
C TYR A 257 -0.03 8.53 1.83
N GLY A 258 0.38 9.69 2.35
CA GLY A 258 1.41 10.52 1.77
C GLY A 258 0.91 11.54 0.74
N VAL A 259 -0.28 11.36 0.16
CA VAL A 259 -0.90 12.38 -0.69
C VAL A 259 -1.17 13.63 0.15
N THR A 260 -0.75 14.80 -0.37
CA THR A 260 -1.05 16.09 0.25
C THR A 260 -2.32 16.68 -0.34
N TYR A 261 -3.01 17.47 0.46
CA TYR A 261 -4.21 18.20 0.01
C TYR A 261 -4.08 19.69 0.28
N LYS A 262 -4.72 20.49 -0.59
CA LYS A 262 -4.99 21.91 -0.41
C LYS A 262 -6.47 22.15 -0.71
N VAL A 263 -7.17 22.79 0.24
CA VAL A 263 -8.60 23.12 0.12
C VAL A 263 -8.74 24.62 0.22
N GLN A 264 -9.31 25.24 -0.80
CA GLN A 264 -9.44 26.67 -0.93
C GLN A 264 -10.83 27.04 -1.45
N GLU A 265 -11.52 27.94 -0.78
CA GLU A 265 -12.80 28.49 -1.22
C GLU A 265 -12.58 29.73 -2.12
N ASP A 266 -13.48 29.95 -3.07
CA ASP A 266 -13.54 31.22 -3.80
C ASP A 266 -13.89 32.36 -2.84
N LYS A 267 -13.42 33.58 -3.13
CA LYS A 267 -13.77 34.76 -2.32
C LYS A 267 -15.22 35.16 -2.57
N TYR A 268 -15.97 35.37 -1.49
CA TYR A 268 -17.36 35.86 -1.51
C TYR A 268 -17.46 37.20 -0.79
N GLU A 269 -18.07 38.18 -1.43
CA GLU A 269 -18.21 39.52 -0.89
C GLU A 269 -19.02 39.55 0.44
N GLY A 270 -18.48 40.23 1.41
CA GLY A 270 -19.08 40.38 2.73
C GLY A 270 -18.92 39.16 3.66
N TYR A 271 -18.28 38.08 3.21
CA TYR A 271 -17.93 36.96 4.09
C TYR A 271 -16.48 37.04 4.57
N LYS A 272 -16.28 36.79 5.86
CA LYS A 272 -14.97 36.47 6.45
C LYS A 272 -14.83 34.98 6.42
N THR A 273 -13.92 34.47 5.57
CA THR A 273 -13.63 33.04 5.45
C THR A 273 -12.47 32.68 6.37
N THR A 274 -12.62 31.56 7.11
CA THR A 274 -11.56 30.93 7.91
C THR A 274 -11.57 29.43 7.70
N TYR A 275 -10.46 28.77 8.04
CA TYR A 275 -10.28 27.33 7.83
C TYR A 275 -9.90 26.66 9.14
N SER A 276 -10.26 25.38 9.30
CA SER A 276 -9.90 24.59 10.48
C SER A 276 -8.39 24.53 10.66
N GLU A 277 -7.95 24.63 11.92
CA GLU A 277 -6.54 24.47 12.32
C GLU A 277 -5.53 25.38 11.60
N THR A 278 -6.00 26.52 11.08
CA THR A 278 -5.13 27.48 10.38
C THR A 278 -5.06 28.81 11.12
N PRO A 279 -3.99 29.60 10.95
CA PRO A 279 -3.92 30.97 11.47
C PRO A 279 -5.01 31.86 10.87
N GLU A 280 -5.38 32.93 11.61
CA GLU A 280 -6.28 33.93 11.08
C GLU A 280 -5.71 34.56 9.79
N GLY A 281 -6.57 34.75 8.78
CA GLY A 281 -6.18 35.28 7.48
C GLY A 281 -5.58 34.25 6.52
N ALA A 282 -5.54 32.97 6.89
CA ALA A 282 -5.18 31.93 5.95
C ALA A 282 -6.15 31.92 4.75
N GLU A 283 -5.64 31.73 3.55
CA GLU A 283 -6.43 31.67 2.32
C GLU A 283 -6.85 30.23 1.94
N PHE A 284 -6.32 29.21 2.61
CA PHE A 284 -6.58 27.78 2.38
C PHE A 284 -6.18 26.95 3.60
N VAL A 285 -6.70 25.73 3.68
CA VAL A 285 -6.18 24.67 4.56
C VAL A 285 -5.43 23.64 3.73
N GLN A 286 -4.35 23.12 4.27
CA GLN A 286 -3.56 22.07 3.63
C GLN A 286 -3.06 21.07 4.66
N GLY A 287 -2.75 19.85 4.19
CA GLY A 287 -2.21 18.80 5.03
C GLY A 287 -1.79 17.58 4.22
N THR A 288 -1.46 16.51 4.93
CA THR A 288 -1.07 15.23 4.34
C THR A 288 -2.00 14.14 4.85
N ILE A 289 -2.44 13.25 3.98
CA ILE A 289 -3.22 12.07 4.36
C ILE A 289 -2.28 11.09 5.07
N ASN A 290 -2.40 10.99 6.39
CA ASN A 290 -1.58 10.15 7.26
C ASN A 290 -2.40 9.47 8.37
N ALA A 291 -3.72 9.61 8.32
CA ALA A 291 -4.67 8.99 9.22
C ALA A 291 -5.90 8.50 8.46
N LYS A 292 -6.69 7.64 9.09
CA LYS A 292 -7.93 7.11 8.48
C LYS A 292 -8.90 8.21 8.06
N HIS A 293 -8.99 9.28 8.84
CA HIS A 293 -9.93 10.38 8.61
C HIS A 293 -9.22 11.70 8.82
N MET A 294 -9.17 12.49 7.77
CA MET A 294 -8.70 13.87 7.77
C MET A 294 -9.89 14.78 7.51
N VAL A 295 -9.90 15.94 8.15
CA VAL A 295 -10.98 16.93 8.06
C VAL A 295 -10.40 18.27 7.66
N ALA A 296 -11.08 18.96 6.75
CA ALA A 296 -10.79 20.31 6.29
C ALA A 296 -12.10 21.12 6.28
N ASP A 297 -12.41 21.80 7.39
CA ASP A 297 -13.62 22.61 7.51
C ASP A 297 -13.37 24.05 7.09
N ILE A 298 -14.36 24.65 6.45
CA ILE A 298 -14.38 26.03 5.96
C ILE A 298 -15.54 26.74 6.65
N PHE A 299 -15.23 27.85 7.28
CA PHE A 299 -16.16 28.67 8.04
C PHE A 299 -16.32 30.02 7.35
N ASN A 300 -17.56 30.40 7.01
CA ASN A 300 -17.89 31.70 6.49
C ASN A 300 -18.76 32.46 7.50
N GLU A 301 -18.33 33.62 7.88
CA GLU A 301 -19.06 34.52 8.78
C GLU A 301 -19.48 35.79 8.01
N LYS A 302 -20.76 36.15 8.09
CA LYS A 302 -21.29 37.41 7.56
C LYS A 302 -22.19 38.06 8.58
N GLU A 303 -21.70 39.15 9.11
CA GLU A 303 -22.49 39.99 10.07
C GLU A 303 -22.86 41.33 9.47
N GLY A 304 -23.96 41.86 9.93
CA GLY A 304 -24.39 43.20 9.61
C GLY A 304 -25.15 43.84 10.77
N THR A 305 -25.14 45.16 10.81
CA THR A 305 -25.94 45.92 11.77
C THR A 305 -27.39 45.87 11.37
N VAL A 306 -28.26 45.42 12.29
CA VAL A 306 -29.71 45.54 12.11
C VAL A 306 -30.10 46.92 12.62
N ASP A 307 -30.73 47.76 11.82
CA ASP A 307 -31.14 49.12 12.13
C ASP A 307 -32.17 49.21 13.30
N THR A 308 -32.46 48.13 13.99
CA THR A 308 -33.35 48.01 15.14
C THR A 308 -32.68 48.29 16.49
N GLY A 309 -31.41 48.67 16.50
CA GLY A 309 -30.65 48.94 17.74
C GLY A 309 -30.28 47.68 18.55
N VAL A 310 -30.53 46.47 18.02
CA VAL A 310 -30.16 45.21 18.67
C VAL A 310 -28.87 44.69 18.05
N ILE A 311 -27.78 44.73 18.79
CA ILE A 311 -26.50 44.14 18.41
C ILE A 311 -26.52 42.67 18.85
N LEU A 312 -26.66 41.76 17.90
CA LEU A 312 -26.52 40.33 18.16
C LEU A 312 -25.03 39.93 18.05
N HIS A 313 -24.40 39.70 19.18
CA HIS A 313 -23.05 39.17 19.24
C HIS A 313 -23.09 37.62 19.12
N SER A 314 -22.87 37.10 17.94
CA SER A 314 -22.90 35.65 17.68
C SER A 314 -21.61 34.89 18.06
N ALA A 315 -20.53 35.61 18.32
CA ALA A 315 -19.22 35.03 18.67
C ALA A 315 -19.22 33.97 19.81
N PRO A 316 -20.04 34.13 20.91
CA PRO A 316 -20.08 33.10 21.95
C PRO A 316 -20.69 31.77 21.50
N TYR A 317 -21.59 31.79 20.51
CA TYR A 317 -22.33 30.59 20.06
C TYR A 317 -21.53 29.75 19.07
N VAL A 318 -20.62 30.36 18.29
CA VAL A 318 -19.75 29.66 17.33
C VAL A 318 -18.80 28.72 18.06
N LEU A 319 -18.16 29.15 19.13
CA LEU A 319 -17.28 28.32 19.97
C LEU A 319 -18.05 27.18 20.65
N LEU A 320 -19.32 27.38 21.00
CA LEU A 320 -20.15 26.35 21.66
C LEU A 320 -20.57 25.26 20.66
N LEU A 321 -20.88 25.62 19.40
CA LEU A 321 -21.27 24.67 18.34
C LEU A 321 -20.09 23.81 17.84
N VAL A 322 -18.90 24.40 17.71
CA VAL A 322 -17.67 23.64 17.37
C VAL A 322 -17.37 22.63 18.47
N GLY A 323 -17.52 22.98 19.74
CA GLY A 323 -17.35 22.06 20.87
C GLY A 323 -18.39 20.93 20.89
N VAL A 324 -19.66 21.24 20.54
CA VAL A 324 -20.75 20.25 20.51
C VAL A 324 -20.59 19.29 19.29
N GLY A 325 -20.18 19.83 18.14
CA GLY A 325 -19.93 19.01 16.94
C GLY A 325 -18.79 18.00 17.16
N ALA A 326 -17.68 18.46 17.73
CA ALA A 326 -16.55 17.59 18.08
C ALA A 326 -16.92 16.55 19.14
N ALA A 327 -17.74 16.94 20.16
CA ALA A 327 -18.22 16.03 21.19
C ALA A 327 -19.20 14.98 20.65
N ALA A 328 -20.06 15.34 19.68
CA ALA A 328 -21.00 14.42 19.05
C ALA A 328 -20.28 13.36 18.20
N VAL A 329 -19.27 13.77 17.46
CA VAL A 329 -18.43 12.84 16.68
C VAL A 329 -17.66 11.90 17.62
N ALA A 330 -17.04 12.43 18.68
CA ALA A 330 -16.35 11.62 19.68
C ALA A 330 -17.31 10.64 20.39
N PHE A 331 -18.54 11.08 20.71
CA PHE A 331 -19.56 10.23 21.34
C PHE A 331 -20.03 9.09 20.42
N LEU A 332 -20.20 9.36 19.12
CA LEU A 332 -20.55 8.33 18.13
C LEU A 332 -19.43 7.30 17.94
N ILE A 333 -18.17 7.75 17.95
CA ILE A 333 -17.00 6.86 17.89
C ILE A 333 -16.93 5.98 19.14
N LEU A 334 -17.13 6.56 20.34
CA LEU A 334 -17.09 5.83 21.62
C LEU A 334 -18.28 4.87 21.79
N LYS A 335 -19.47 5.22 21.28
CA LYS A 335 -20.64 4.34 21.29
C LYS A 335 -20.42 3.11 20.41
N LYS A 336 -19.85 3.30 19.22
CA LYS A 336 -19.52 2.18 18.30
C LYS A 336 -18.47 1.21 18.88
N HIS A 337 -17.57 1.68 19.75
CA HIS A 337 -16.58 0.84 20.44
C HIS A 337 -17.12 0.08 21.66
N ARG A 338 -18.33 0.37 22.13
CA ARG A 338 -18.98 -0.32 23.25
C ARG A 338 -19.97 -1.42 22.81
N GLU A 339 -20.29 -1.49 21.52
CA GLU A 339 -21.25 -2.46 20.95
C GLU A 339 -20.54 -3.56 20.12
N VAL A 340 -19.20 -3.73 20.31
CA VAL A 340 -18.41 -4.86 19.76
C VAL A 340 -17.85 -5.69 20.90
#